data_3a517758afe1e59ae16104acad6885bb
#
_entry.id   3a517758afe1e59ae16104acad6885bb
#
_cell.length_a   1.000
_cell.length_b   1.000
_cell.length_c   1.000
_cell.angle_alpha   90.00
_cell.angle_beta   90.00
_cell.angle_gamma   90.00
#
_symmetry.space_group_name_H-M   'P 1'
#
loop_
_entity.id
_entity.type
_entity.pdbx_description
1 polymer ?
#
loop_
_entity_poly.entity_id
_entity_poly.type
_entity_poly.pdbx_seq_one_letter_code
_entity_poly.pdbx_strand_id
1 'polypeptide(L)'
;MVAVAETANSQGKGKQAGSSVSVSPKTSGDLCVKLKTTLKTLVCSLVSLSMVLPAHAQITTDKSAPKNQQVVILKTNTGAPLVNIQTPKARGLSHNRYTQFDVDNKGAVLNNDRNNNPFLVKGSAQLILNEERGTASKLNGIVT
;
A
#
# COMPACT_ATOMS: atom_id res chain seq x y z
N MET A 1 33.38 4.62 46.63
CA MET A 1 32.47 3.75 47.42
C MET A 1 31.76 2.83 46.46
N VAL A 2 32.12 1.56 46.47
CA VAL A 2 31.60 0.49 45.63
C VAL A 2 30.66 -0.35 46.48
N ALA A 3 29.43 -0.51 46.12
CA ALA A 3 28.48 -1.41 46.75
C ALA A 3 28.34 -2.67 45.89
N VAL A 4 28.76 -3.78 46.42
CA VAL A 4 28.62 -5.14 45.86
C VAL A 4 27.37 -5.77 46.49
N ALA A 5 26.46 -6.25 45.65
CA ALA A 5 25.30 -7.03 46.09
C ALA A 5 25.60 -8.52 45.91
N GLU A 6 25.62 -9.25 47.01
CA GLU A 6 25.76 -10.69 47.04
C GLU A 6 24.45 -11.41 46.69
N THR A 7 24.55 -12.45 45.88
CA THR A 7 23.44 -13.34 45.54
C THR A 7 23.43 -14.51 46.57
N ALA A 8 22.34 -14.64 47.28
CA ALA A 8 22.09 -15.75 48.19
C ALA A 8 21.65 -17.01 47.42
N ASN A 9 22.45 -18.05 47.48
CA ASN A 9 22.14 -19.37 46.97
C ASN A 9 21.48 -20.21 48.11
N SER A 10 20.20 -20.55 47.96
CA SER A 10 19.51 -21.42 48.92
C SER A 10 19.26 -22.78 48.28
N GLN A 11 20.06 -23.77 48.67
CA GLN A 11 19.83 -25.19 48.42
C GLN A 11 18.89 -25.77 49.47
N GLY A 12 17.65 -26.04 49.10
CA GLY A 12 16.71 -26.82 49.90
C GLY A 12 16.74 -28.30 49.52
N LYS A 13 17.32 -29.14 50.41
CA LYS A 13 17.35 -30.60 50.28
C LYS A 13 16.17 -31.20 51.04
N GLY A 14 15.18 -31.73 50.31
CA GLY A 14 14.05 -32.46 50.91
C GLY A 14 13.89 -33.84 50.28
N LYS A 15 14.00 -34.88 51.13
CA LYS A 15 13.88 -36.31 50.81
C LYS A 15 12.43 -36.73 50.54
N GLN A 16 12.19 -37.43 49.46
CA GLN A 16 11.77 -38.81 49.23
C GLN A 16 10.54 -39.39 49.95
N ALA A 17 9.57 -39.82 49.18
CA ALA A 17 8.97 -41.17 49.17
C ALA A 17 7.99 -41.31 48.01
N GLY A 18 8.24 -42.18 47.08
CA GLY A 18 7.58 -43.44 46.79
C GLY A 18 6.32 -43.37 45.98
N SER A 19 6.35 -43.78 44.79
CA SER A 19 5.55 -44.81 44.15
C SER A 19 5.66 -44.71 42.62
N SER A 20 6.26 -45.72 42.05
CA SER A 20 6.40 -45.94 40.62
C SER A 20 5.03 -46.29 40.01
N VAL A 21 4.50 -45.42 39.19
CA VAL A 21 3.56 -45.80 38.13
C VAL A 21 4.19 -45.42 36.82
N SER A 22 4.73 -46.39 36.13
CA SER A 22 5.18 -46.24 34.75
C SER A 22 3.98 -46.13 33.83
N VAL A 23 3.55 -44.93 33.57
CA VAL A 23 2.68 -44.66 32.42
C VAL A 23 3.55 -44.07 31.33
N SER A 24 3.80 -44.87 30.32
CA SER A 24 4.48 -44.48 29.11
C SER A 24 3.61 -43.49 28.33
N PRO A 25 4.01 -42.22 28.16
CA PRO A 25 3.30 -41.34 27.26
C PRO A 25 3.90 -41.44 25.84
N LYS A 26 3.50 -42.47 25.12
CA LYS A 26 3.75 -42.58 23.68
C LYS A 26 2.66 -41.86 22.91
N THR A 27 2.39 -40.60 23.15
CA THR A 27 1.45 -39.91 22.23
C THR A 27 1.58 -38.37 22.23
N SER A 28 2.45 -37.81 23.09
CA SER A 28 2.55 -36.34 23.16
C SER A 28 3.53 -35.72 22.15
N GLY A 29 4.50 -36.49 21.65
CA GLY A 29 5.49 -35.97 20.69
C GLY A 29 4.94 -35.83 19.29
N ASP A 30 4.09 -36.74 18.88
CA ASP A 30 3.61 -36.81 17.49
C ASP A 30 2.54 -35.72 17.19
N LEU A 31 1.71 -35.42 18.20
CA LEU A 31 0.72 -34.35 18.07
C LEU A 31 1.34 -32.95 18.04
N CYS A 32 2.39 -32.75 18.81
CA CYS A 32 3.10 -31.48 18.90
C CYS A 32 3.92 -31.21 17.60
N VAL A 33 4.51 -32.25 17.02
CA VAL A 33 5.26 -32.12 15.74
C VAL A 33 4.29 -31.86 14.60
N LYS A 34 3.15 -32.56 14.55
CA LYS A 34 2.11 -32.32 13.53
C LYS A 34 1.49 -30.94 13.66
N LEU A 35 1.27 -30.44 14.86
CA LEU A 35 0.74 -29.08 15.07
C LEU A 35 1.73 -28.00 14.63
N LYS A 36 3.03 -28.19 14.88
CA LYS A 36 4.08 -27.25 14.45
C LYS A 36 4.26 -27.22 12.93
N THR A 37 4.15 -28.36 12.26
CA THR A 37 4.25 -28.43 10.79
C THR A 37 3.04 -27.84 10.11
N THR A 38 1.82 -28.10 10.60
CA THR A 38 0.59 -27.50 10.07
C THR A 38 0.55 -25.99 10.27
N LEU A 39 1.04 -25.47 11.40
CA LEU A 39 1.11 -24.05 11.64
C LEU A 39 2.13 -23.35 10.73
N LYS A 40 3.28 -23.98 10.46
CA LYS A 40 4.27 -23.43 9.51
C LYS A 40 3.73 -23.38 8.07
N THR A 41 3.04 -24.39 7.62
CA THR A 41 2.44 -24.43 6.27
C THR A 41 1.29 -23.42 6.16
N LEU A 42 0.50 -23.23 7.21
CA LEU A 42 -0.57 -22.23 7.23
C LEU A 42 -0.03 -20.80 7.17
N VAL A 43 1.03 -20.51 7.92
CA VAL A 43 1.68 -19.18 7.90
C VAL A 43 2.33 -18.91 6.55
N CYS A 44 3.01 -19.87 5.92
CA CYS A 44 3.56 -19.71 4.57
C CYS A 44 2.48 -19.47 3.52
N SER A 45 1.32 -20.13 3.59
CA SER A 45 0.24 -19.91 2.63
C SER A 45 -0.44 -18.55 2.80
N LEU A 46 -0.55 -18.04 4.02
CA LEU A 46 -1.06 -16.69 4.30
C LEU A 46 -0.11 -15.59 3.80
N VAL A 47 1.21 -15.78 3.94
CA VAL A 47 2.21 -14.83 3.46
C VAL A 47 2.28 -14.79 1.93
N SER A 48 2.11 -15.93 1.25
CA SER A 48 2.09 -15.98 -0.23
C SER A 48 0.82 -15.36 -0.83
N LEU A 49 -0.30 -15.34 -0.12
CA LEU A 49 -1.54 -14.73 -0.60
C LEU A 49 -1.52 -13.19 -0.51
N SER A 50 -0.68 -12.62 0.33
CA SER A 50 -0.58 -11.15 0.49
C SER A 50 0.30 -10.45 -0.55
N MET A 51 0.96 -11.18 -1.47
CA MET A 51 1.88 -10.60 -2.45
C MET A 51 1.28 -10.28 -3.82
N VAL A 52 0.00 -10.54 -4.04
CA VAL A 52 -0.67 -10.17 -5.29
C VAL A 52 -1.61 -9.01 -5.04
N LEU A 53 -1.06 -7.85 -4.68
CA LEU A 53 -1.79 -6.61 -4.82
C LEU A 53 -1.70 -6.20 -6.30
N PRO A 54 -2.82 -6.18 -7.03
CA PRO A 54 -2.80 -5.62 -8.37
C PRO A 54 -2.34 -4.17 -8.27
N ALA A 55 -1.33 -3.81 -9.06
CA ALA A 55 -0.93 -2.41 -9.23
C ALA A 55 -2.11 -1.67 -9.87
N HIS A 56 -2.91 -0.99 -9.05
CA HIS A 56 -3.98 -0.14 -9.54
C HIS A 56 -3.41 1.21 -9.92
N ALA A 57 -3.86 1.74 -11.06
CA ALA A 57 -3.62 3.14 -11.37
C ALA A 57 -4.12 3.99 -10.21
N GLN A 58 -3.25 4.80 -9.65
CA GLN A 58 -3.62 5.72 -8.58
C GLN A 58 -3.26 7.14 -8.99
N ILE A 59 -4.26 7.86 -9.47
CA ILE A 59 -4.14 9.30 -9.73
C ILE A 59 -4.92 10.02 -8.65
N THR A 60 -4.25 10.89 -7.90
CA THR A 60 -4.84 11.65 -6.80
C THR A 60 -4.50 13.13 -6.93
N THR A 61 -5.52 13.98 -6.95
CA THR A 61 -5.34 15.43 -7.02
C THR A 61 -4.71 15.98 -5.73
N ASP A 62 -3.83 16.98 -5.86
CA ASP A 62 -3.30 17.73 -4.72
C ASP A 62 -4.35 18.71 -4.20
N LYS A 63 -5.03 18.35 -3.10
CA LYS A 63 -6.04 19.20 -2.45
C LYS A 63 -5.45 20.45 -1.78
N SER A 64 -4.14 20.49 -1.56
CA SER A 64 -3.43 21.67 -1.04
C SER A 64 -3.10 22.69 -2.11
N ALA A 65 -3.16 22.30 -3.39
CA ALA A 65 -2.94 23.19 -4.51
C ALA A 65 -4.05 24.26 -4.63
N PRO A 66 -3.79 25.39 -5.30
CA PRO A 66 -4.83 26.32 -5.66
C PRO A 66 -5.95 25.65 -6.46
N LYS A 67 -7.21 26.05 -6.26
CA LYS A 67 -8.37 25.42 -6.91
C LYS A 67 -8.27 25.34 -8.44
N ASN A 68 -7.61 26.30 -9.05
CA ASN A 68 -7.36 26.34 -10.50
C ASN A 68 -6.20 25.43 -10.96
N GLN A 69 -5.70 24.56 -10.10
CA GLN A 69 -4.71 23.52 -10.38
C GLN A 69 -5.18 22.14 -9.88
N GLN A 70 -6.32 22.07 -9.18
CA GLN A 70 -6.92 20.84 -8.69
C GLN A 70 -7.76 20.20 -9.78
N VAL A 71 -7.34 19.07 -10.30
CA VAL A 71 -8.04 18.31 -11.32
C VAL A 71 -9.22 17.51 -10.75
N VAL A 72 -10.18 17.17 -11.61
CA VAL A 72 -11.23 16.20 -11.30
C VAL A 72 -10.94 14.91 -12.04
N ILE A 73 -10.92 13.80 -11.29
CA ILE A 73 -10.60 12.47 -11.81
C ILE A 73 -11.89 11.67 -11.89
N LEU A 74 -12.23 11.24 -13.09
CA LEU A 74 -13.35 10.39 -13.42
C LEU A 74 -12.83 9.02 -13.89
N LYS A 75 -13.73 8.10 -14.23
CA LYS A 75 -13.40 6.82 -14.87
C LYS A 75 -14.08 6.71 -16.20
N THR A 76 -13.36 6.18 -17.19
CA THR A 76 -13.94 5.78 -18.47
C THR A 76 -14.72 4.48 -18.34
N ASN A 77 -15.49 4.11 -19.35
CA ASN A 77 -16.21 2.83 -19.41
C ASN A 77 -15.26 1.61 -19.37
N THR A 78 -14.02 1.78 -19.82
CA THR A 78 -12.96 0.76 -19.77
C THR A 78 -12.26 0.68 -18.40
N GLY A 79 -12.61 1.58 -17.48
CA GLY A 79 -12.04 1.68 -16.15
C GLY A 79 -10.70 2.43 -16.08
N ALA A 80 -10.22 3.00 -17.18
CA ALA A 80 -9.08 3.91 -17.19
C ALA A 80 -9.44 5.25 -16.53
N PRO A 81 -8.53 5.91 -15.79
CA PRO A 81 -8.79 7.23 -15.24
C PRO A 81 -8.92 8.27 -16.36
N LEU A 82 -9.94 9.12 -16.24
CA LEU A 82 -10.18 10.29 -17.06
C LEU A 82 -9.97 11.55 -16.23
N VAL A 83 -8.94 12.31 -16.55
CA VAL A 83 -8.55 13.50 -15.82
C VAL A 83 -9.08 14.74 -16.54
N ASN A 84 -10.04 15.43 -15.96
CA ASN A 84 -10.46 16.73 -16.43
C ASN A 84 -9.41 17.77 -16.02
N ILE A 85 -8.58 18.18 -16.97
CA ILE A 85 -7.54 19.18 -16.77
C ILE A 85 -8.12 20.55 -16.47
N GLN A 86 -7.36 21.40 -15.82
CA GLN A 86 -7.79 22.77 -15.45
C GLN A 86 -7.72 23.75 -16.60
N THR A 87 -8.50 24.82 -16.46
CA THR A 87 -8.53 25.94 -17.42
C THR A 87 -7.13 26.44 -17.74
N PRO A 88 -6.75 26.52 -19.02
CA PRO A 88 -5.46 27.07 -19.40
C PRO A 88 -5.34 28.56 -19.05
N LYS A 89 -4.17 28.94 -18.57
CA LYS A 89 -3.77 30.33 -18.32
C LYS A 89 -3.29 30.99 -19.62
N ALA A 90 -2.71 32.19 -19.50
CA ALA A 90 -2.04 32.86 -20.59
C ALA A 90 -1.07 31.92 -21.33
N ARG A 91 -1.01 31.99 -22.65
CA ARG A 91 -0.22 31.12 -23.54
C ARG A 91 -0.71 29.66 -23.59
N GLY A 92 -1.99 29.39 -23.21
CA GLY A 92 -2.57 28.06 -23.35
C GLY A 92 -2.03 26.98 -22.42
N LEU A 93 -1.36 27.33 -21.30
CA LEU A 93 -0.81 26.39 -20.34
C LEU A 93 -1.87 25.98 -19.32
N SER A 94 -2.25 24.69 -19.29
CA SER A 94 -2.98 24.06 -18.19
C SER A 94 -1.99 23.46 -17.18
N HIS A 95 -2.02 23.95 -15.95
CA HIS A 95 -1.17 23.45 -14.86
C HIS A 95 -2.01 22.63 -13.88
N ASN A 96 -1.72 21.37 -13.77
CA ASN A 96 -2.43 20.38 -12.96
C ASN A 96 -1.51 19.82 -11.89
N ARG A 97 -1.99 19.72 -10.63
CA ARG A 97 -1.20 19.24 -9.52
C ARG A 97 -1.80 18.01 -8.88
N TYR A 98 -0.89 17.07 -8.58
CA TYR A 98 -1.22 15.77 -8.01
C TYR A 98 -0.38 15.49 -6.76
N THR A 99 -0.92 14.71 -5.84
CA THR A 99 -0.15 14.05 -4.79
C THR A 99 0.40 12.72 -5.26
N GLN A 100 -0.25 12.08 -6.26
CA GLN A 100 0.21 10.86 -6.89
C GLN A 100 -0.32 10.77 -8.31
N PHE A 101 0.51 10.31 -9.24
CA PHE A 101 0.15 10.15 -10.66
C PHE A 101 0.70 8.82 -11.20
N ASP A 102 0.15 7.70 -10.69
CA ASP A 102 0.49 6.36 -11.17
C ASP A 102 -0.49 5.92 -12.25
N VAL A 103 0.03 5.43 -13.36
CA VAL A 103 -0.73 4.93 -14.51
C VAL A 103 -0.46 3.46 -14.71
N ASP A 104 -1.51 2.64 -14.69
CA ASP A 104 -1.42 1.21 -14.95
C ASP A 104 -1.44 0.91 -16.47
N ASN A 105 -1.51 -0.37 -16.82
CA ASN A 105 -1.55 -0.84 -18.21
C ASN A 105 -2.81 -0.40 -18.99
N LYS A 106 -3.85 0.10 -18.32
CA LYS A 106 -5.05 0.65 -18.97
C LYS A 106 -4.83 2.06 -19.48
N GLY A 107 -3.73 2.70 -19.08
CA GLY A 107 -3.44 4.07 -19.43
C GLY A 107 -4.22 5.10 -18.62
N ALA A 108 -4.12 6.36 -19.01
CA ALA A 108 -4.88 7.48 -18.46
C ALA A 108 -5.20 8.47 -19.58
N VAL A 109 -6.36 9.10 -19.50
CA VAL A 109 -6.82 10.11 -20.48
C VAL A 109 -6.80 11.49 -19.82
N LEU A 110 -6.06 12.43 -20.42
CA LEU A 110 -6.11 13.85 -20.05
C LEU A 110 -7.15 14.57 -20.92
N ASN A 111 -8.32 14.82 -20.34
CA ASN A 111 -9.43 15.39 -21.08
C ASN A 111 -9.19 16.88 -21.40
N ASN A 112 -8.73 17.14 -22.62
CA ASN A 112 -8.52 18.46 -23.19
C ASN A 112 -9.64 18.87 -24.19
N ASP A 113 -10.78 18.18 -24.15
CA ASP A 113 -11.92 18.50 -24.98
C ASP A 113 -12.80 19.56 -24.31
N ARG A 114 -12.91 20.73 -24.93
CA ARG A 114 -13.73 21.83 -24.45
C ARG A 114 -15.20 21.48 -24.27
N ASN A 115 -15.74 20.56 -25.06
CA ASN A 115 -17.16 20.21 -25.01
C ASN A 115 -17.48 19.27 -23.85
N ASN A 116 -16.50 18.45 -23.45
CA ASN A 116 -16.67 17.40 -22.44
C ASN A 116 -15.97 17.70 -21.11
N ASN A 117 -15.15 18.76 -21.06
CA ASN A 117 -14.48 19.20 -19.84
C ASN A 117 -15.03 20.55 -19.38
N PRO A 118 -15.79 20.60 -18.27
CA PRO A 118 -16.43 21.82 -17.79
C PRO A 118 -15.45 22.91 -17.32
N PHE A 119 -14.18 22.56 -17.11
CA PHE A 119 -13.15 23.52 -16.70
C PHE A 119 -12.54 24.27 -17.90
N LEU A 120 -12.71 23.80 -19.13
CA LEU A 120 -12.11 24.41 -20.33
C LEU A 120 -12.96 25.54 -20.94
N VAL A 121 -13.53 26.40 -20.10
CA VAL A 121 -14.43 27.50 -20.50
C VAL A 121 -13.76 28.45 -21.51
N LYS A 122 -12.45 28.65 -21.37
CA LYS A 122 -11.65 29.56 -22.21
C LYS A 122 -11.01 28.89 -23.44
N GLY A 123 -11.27 27.61 -23.66
CA GLY A 123 -10.70 26.84 -24.76
C GLY A 123 -9.81 25.70 -24.27
N SER A 124 -9.42 24.84 -25.22
CA SER A 124 -8.50 23.71 -24.95
C SER A 124 -7.08 24.20 -24.63
N ALA A 125 -6.35 23.43 -23.86
CA ALA A 125 -4.96 23.72 -23.55
C ALA A 125 -4.05 23.43 -24.76
N GLN A 126 -3.04 24.29 -24.99
CA GLN A 126 -1.97 24.04 -25.94
C GLN A 126 -0.83 23.25 -25.31
N LEU A 127 -0.61 23.44 -24.00
CA LEU A 127 0.39 22.74 -23.20
C LEU A 127 -0.22 22.28 -21.87
N ILE A 128 0.00 21.04 -21.51
CA ILE A 128 -0.47 20.45 -20.25
C ILE A 128 0.76 20.16 -19.38
N LEU A 129 0.85 20.83 -18.23
CA LEU A 129 1.85 20.59 -17.22
C LEU A 129 1.21 19.80 -16.08
N ASN A 130 1.68 18.58 -15.85
CA ASN A 130 1.32 17.75 -14.73
C ASN A 130 2.47 17.76 -13.70
N GLU A 131 2.23 18.36 -12.55
CA GLU A 131 3.18 18.44 -11.44
C GLU A 131 2.76 17.48 -10.33
N GLU A 132 3.62 16.57 -9.93
CA GLU A 132 3.41 15.69 -8.79
C GLU A 132 4.23 16.14 -7.57
N ARG A 133 3.57 16.18 -6.41
CA ARG A 133 4.20 16.47 -5.11
C ARG A 133 4.24 15.20 -4.27
N GLY A 134 5.20 14.36 -4.47
CA GLY A 134 5.29 13.13 -3.69
C GLY A 134 6.38 12.22 -4.19
N THR A 135 6.10 10.93 -4.17
CA THR A 135 6.97 9.91 -4.76
C THR A 135 6.86 9.95 -6.28
N ALA A 136 7.95 9.58 -6.95
CA ALA A 136 7.97 9.55 -8.41
C ALA A 136 6.84 8.70 -8.99
N SER A 137 6.20 9.20 -10.06
CA SER A 137 5.14 8.52 -10.80
C SER A 137 5.61 7.19 -11.40
N LYS A 138 4.73 6.20 -11.37
CA LYS A 138 4.90 4.92 -12.08
C LYS A 138 4.04 4.94 -13.33
N LEU A 139 4.67 5.04 -14.50
CA LEU A 139 3.96 5.08 -15.78
C LEU A 139 4.13 3.74 -16.50
N ASN A 140 3.18 2.83 -16.28
CA ASN A 140 3.15 1.50 -16.91
C ASN A 140 2.20 1.43 -18.12
N GLY A 141 1.54 2.54 -18.44
CA GLY A 141 0.59 2.68 -19.53
C GLY A 141 0.74 3.99 -20.30
N ILE A 142 -0.08 4.16 -21.32
CA ILE A 142 -0.09 5.35 -22.18
C ILE A 142 -0.92 6.45 -21.52
N VAL A 143 -0.43 7.69 -21.57
CA VAL A 143 -1.18 8.89 -21.22
C VAL A 143 -1.53 9.61 -22.51
N THR A 144 -2.82 9.76 -22.77
CA THR A 144 -3.37 10.40 -23.98
C THR A 144 -4.15 11.66 -23.64
#